data_da4763a829d21e3f81ec2aee5795dafe
#
_entry.id   da4763a829d21e3f81ec2aee5795dafe
#
_cell.length_a   1.000
_cell.length_b   1.000
_cell.length_c   1.000
_cell.angle_alpha   90.00
_cell.angle_beta   90.00
_cell.angle_gamma   90.00
#
_symmetry.space_group_name_H-M   'P 1'
#
loop_
_entity.id
_entity.type
_entity.pdbx_description
1 polymer ?
#
loop_
_entity_poly.entity_id
_entity_poly.type
_entity_poly.pdbx_seq_one_letter_code
_entity_poly.pdbx_strand_id
1 'polypeptide(L)'
;MSLPTVRRAPLLGLALAAVSVAPAPPDTPRKPSALAEARYKAAVKQFDEVWRYYREDRTDSFLTYYWSKIVLEAQQDLSDAQADRIAALEAHLGRIKRLEALVLKVRRLGFGYSIDVGATAYYRLEAELWLEEARAG
;
A
#
# COMPACT_ATOMS: atom_id res chain seq x y z
N MET A 1 -42.55 72.44 -21.27
CA MET A 1 -41.46 71.80 -20.58
C MET A 1 -41.76 70.29 -20.54
N SER A 2 -41.18 69.51 -21.42
CA SER A 2 -41.43 68.08 -21.56
C SER A 2 -40.33 67.31 -20.86
N LEU A 3 -40.73 66.41 -19.93
CA LEU A 3 -39.79 65.52 -19.24
C LEU A 3 -39.47 64.31 -20.11
N PRO A 4 -38.24 63.81 -20.14
CA PRO A 4 -37.88 62.68 -20.97
C PRO A 4 -38.28 61.37 -20.27
N THR A 5 -38.89 60.49 -21.06
CA THR A 5 -39.31 59.16 -20.69
C THR A 5 -38.10 58.22 -20.54
N VAL A 6 -37.88 57.72 -19.33
CA VAL A 6 -36.84 56.72 -19.06
C VAL A 6 -37.33 55.36 -19.55
N ARG A 7 -36.69 54.82 -20.57
CA ARG A 7 -36.87 53.44 -21.03
C ARG A 7 -36.19 52.49 -20.06
N ARG A 8 -36.96 51.65 -19.41
CA ARG A 8 -36.46 50.50 -18.66
C ARG A 8 -35.96 49.45 -19.60
N ALA A 9 -34.70 49.04 -19.47
CA ALA A 9 -34.11 47.89 -20.17
C ALA A 9 -34.57 46.58 -19.48
N PRO A 10 -34.83 45.50 -20.27
CA PRO A 10 -35.17 44.23 -19.67
C PRO A 10 -33.96 43.56 -19.05
N LEU A 11 -34.10 43.09 -17.82
CA LEU A 11 -33.14 42.24 -17.12
C LEU A 11 -33.06 40.90 -17.83
N LEU A 12 -31.95 40.62 -18.47
CA LEU A 12 -31.61 39.30 -18.96
C LEU A 12 -31.40 38.39 -17.74
N GLY A 13 -32.34 37.45 -17.54
CA GLY A 13 -32.21 36.39 -16.56
C GLY A 13 -31.08 35.46 -16.95
N LEU A 14 -30.04 35.43 -16.13
CA LEU A 14 -29.02 34.38 -16.20
C LEU A 14 -29.66 33.07 -15.74
N ALA A 15 -29.91 32.14 -16.66
CA ALA A 15 -30.25 30.76 -16.35
C ALA A 15 -28.98 30.05 -15.83
N LEU A 16 -28.90 29.82 -14.53
CA LEU A 16 -27.91 28.89 -13.96
C LEU A 16 -28.30 27.47 -14.44
N ALA A 17 -27.57 26.96 -15.41
CA ALA A 17 -27.60 25.55 -15.73
C ALA A 17 -27.01 24.76 -14.54
N ALA A 18 -27.86 24.09 -13.77
CA ALA A 18 -27.41 23.12 -12.78
C ALA A 18 -26.74 21.96 -13.51
N VAL A 19 -25.40 21.90 -13.45
CA VAL A 19 -24.65 20.72 -13.90
C VAL A 19 -24.97 19.60 -12.90
N SER A 20 -25.88 18.72 -13.29
CA SER A 20 -26.17 17.49 -12.55
C SER A 20 -24.94 16.59 -12.67
N VAL A 21 -24.09 16.61 -11.65
CA VAL A 21 -23.02 15.60 -11.52
C VAL A 21 -23.72 14.29 -11.19
N ALA A 22 -23.79 13.40 -12.19
CA ALA A 22 -24.27 12.04 -11.97
C ALA A 22 -23.37 11.37 -10.90
N PRO A 23 -23.96 10.63 -9.92
CA PRO A 23 -23.15 9.87 -8.98
C PRO A 23 -22.24 8.92 -9.77
N ALA A 24 -20.96 8.87 -9.38
CA ALA A 24 -20.02 7.91 -9.97
C ALA A 24 -20.61 6.50 -9.85
N PRO A 25 -20.48 5.65 -10.87
CA PRO A 25 -20.96 4.27 -10.77
C PRO A 25 -20.26 3.57 -9.61
N PRO A 26 -20.94 2.66 -8.88
CA PRO A 26 -20.35 1.92 -7.79
C PRO A 26 -19.08 1.24 -8.28
N ASP A 27 -18.01 1.32 -7.47
CA ASP A 27 -16.65 0.90 -7.73
C ASP A 27 -16.56 -0.44 -8.47
N THR A 28 -16.44 -0.36 -9.78
CA THR A 28 -15.90 -1.48 -10.56
C THR A 28 -14.44 -1.61 -10.16
N PRO A 29 -13.97 -2.79 -9.72
CA PRO A 29 -12.56 -2.99 -9.33
C PRO A 29 -11.67 -2.46 -10.45
N ARG A 30 -10.87 -1.46 -10.15
CA ARG A 30 -9.97 -0.84 -11.12
C ARG A 30 -8.93 -1.87 -11.53
N LYS A 31 -8.90 -2.22 -12.82
CA LYS A 31 -7.84 -3.08 -13.35
C LYS A 31 -6.48 -2.41 -13.15
N PRO A 32 -5.48 -3.09 -12.54
CA PRO A 32 -4.16 -2.52 -12.36
C PRO A 32 -3.52 -2.17 -13.71
N SER A 33 -2.70 -1.12 -13.72
CA SER A 33 -1.93 -0.78 -14.93
C SER A 33 -0.84 -1.82 -15.19
N ALA A 34 -0.46 -2.00 -16.45
CA ALA A 34 0.62 -2.91 -16.82
C ALA A 34 1.95 -2.54 -16.11
N LEU A 35 2.16 -1.25 -15.83
CA LEU A 35 3.34 -0.78 -15.09
C LEU A 35 3.27 -1.18 -13.61
N ALA A 36 2.10 -1.09 -12.96
CA ALA A 36 1.92 -1.54 -11.59
C ALA A 36 2.16 -3.05 -11.46
N GLU A 37 1.64 -3.85 -12.40
CA GLU A 37 1.90 -5.29 -12.45
C GLU A 37 3.39 -5.61 -12.64
N ALA A 38 4.07 -4.90 -13.54
CA ALA A 38 5.50 -5.06 -13.78
C ALA A 38 6.32 -4.70 -12.53
N ARG A 39 5.96 -3.60 -11.84
CA ARG A 39 6.58 -3.18 -10.58
C ARG A 39 6.44 -4.25 -9.49
N TYR A 40 5.24 -4.80 -9.32
CA TYR A 40 5.00 -5.88 -8.36
C TYR A 40 5.84 -7.12 -8.67
N LYS A 41 5.85 -7.59 -9.92
CA LYS A 41 6.66 -8.74 -10.34
C LYS A 41 8.15 -8.53 -10.09
N ALA A 42 8.67 -7.33 -10.37
CA ALA A 42 10.05 -6.97 -10.11
C ALA A 42 10.37 -6.96 -8.60
N ALA A 43 9.47 -6.42 -7.77
CA ALA A 43 9.62 -6.41 -6.31
C ALA A 43 9.65 -7.83 -5.73
N VAL A 44 8.75 -8.72 -6.17
CA VAL A 44 8.72 -10.13 -5.74
C VAL A 44 10.02 -10.84 -6.12
N LYS A 45 10.46 -10.70 -7.36
CA LYS A 45 11.72 -11.29 -7.83
C LYS A 45 12.91 -10.83 -6.98
N GLN A 46 12.99 -9.54 -6.67
CA GLN A 46 14.07 -8.99 -5.85
C GLN A 46 14.00 -9.48 -4.41
N PHE A 47 12.79 -9.57 -3.83
CA PHE A 47 12.62 -10.15 -2.49
C PHE A 47 13.11 -11.60 -2.44
N ASP A 48 12.76 -12.43 -3.44
CA ASP A 48 13.18 -13.84 -3.51
C ASP A 48 14.71 -13.97 -3.58
N GLU A 49 15.39 -13.08 -4.33
CA GLU A 49 16.84 -13.01 -4.38
C GLU A 49 17.46 -12.66 -3.02
N VAL A 50 16.94 -11.61 -2.39
CA VAL A 50 17.41 -11.16 -1.05
C VAL A 50 17.16 -12.25 -0.02
N TRP A 51 16.00 -12.91 -0.05
CA TRP A 51 15.68 -14.02 0.83
C TRP A 51 16.66 -15.18 0.67
N ARG A 52 17.03 -15.51 -0.57
CA ARG A 52 18.05 -16.54 -0.85
C ARG A 52 19.40 -16.14 -0.26
N TYR A 53 19.86 -14.90 -0.50
CA TYR A 53 21.12 -14.40 0.06
C TYR A 53 21.14 -14.37 1.58
N TYR A 54 20.01 -14.01 2.22
CA TYR A 54 19.89 -14.04 3.66
C TYR A 54 20.09 -15.48 4.22
N ARG A 55 19.48 -16.47 3.59
CA ARG A 55 19.66 -17.89 4.00
C ARG A 55 21.09 -18.39 3.80
N GLU A 56 21.86 -17.79 2.92
CA GLU A 56 23.27 -18.09 2.64
C GLU A 56 24.23 -17.23 3.49
N ASP A 57 23.71 -16.47 4.47
CA ASP A 57 24.48 -15.54 5.31
C ASP A 57 25.25 -14.46 4.51
N ARG A 58 24.64 -13.98 3.43
CA ARG A 58 25.23 -12.99 2.51
C ARG A 58 24.58 -11.62 2.56
N THR A 59 23.60 -11.43 3.43
CA THR A 59 22.92 -10.16 3.67
C THR A 59 22.32 -10.15 5.07
N ASP A 60 21.79 -9.01 5.51
CA ASP A 60 21.22 -8.82 6.84
C ASP A 60 19.68 -8.94 6.85
N SER A 61 19.11 -9.02 8.05
CA SER A 61 17.66 -9.10 8.26
C SER A 61 16.93 -7.83 7.81
N PHE A 62 17.59 -6.65 7.92
CA PHE A 62 17.00 -5.39 7.51
C PHE A 62 16.72 -5.35 6.00
N LEU A 63 17.65 -5.81 5.16
CA LEU A 63 17.44 -5.82 3.71
C LEU A 63 16.28 -6.73 3.32
N THR A 64 16.12 -7.86 4.01
CA THR A 64 14.99 -8.78 3.81
C THR A 64 13.66 -8.14 4.21
N TYR A 65 13.61 -7.47 5.35
CA TYR A 65 12.45 -6.68 5.78
C TYR A 65 12.12 -5.56 4.79
N TYR A 66 13.12 -4.79 4.37
CA TYR A 66 12.96 -3.68 3.43
C TYR A 66 12.30 -4.14 2.12
N TRP A 67 12.81 -5.21 1.50
CA TRP A 67 12.23 -5.72 0.27
C TRP A 67 10.85 -6.37 0.48
N SER A 68 10.57 -6.94 1.63
CA SER A 68 9.22 -7.37 1.98
C SER A 68 8.23 -6.20 2.03
N LYS A 69 8.67 -5.03 2.54
CA LYS A 69 7.89 -3.79 2.52
C LYS A 69 7.66 -3.28 1.09
N ILE A 70 8.68 -3.28 0.25
CA ILE A 70 8.55 -2.89 -1.17
C ILE A 70 7.54 -3.80 -1.90
N VAL A 71 7.55 -5.10 -1.63
CA VAL A 71 6.53 -6.02 -2.17
C VAL A 71 5.14 -5.66 -1.68
N LEU A 72 4.97 -5.36 -0.38
CA LEU A 72 3.69 -4.91 0.18
C LEU A 72 3.16 -3.66 -0.53
N GLU A 73 3.98 -2.62 -0.66
CA GLU A 73 3.62 -1.36 -1.32
C GLU A 73 3.22 -1.59 -2.78
N ALA A 74 4.04 -2.35 -3.52
CA ALA A 74 3.75 -2.66 -4.92
C ALA A 74 2.48 -3.52 -5.09
N GLN A 75 2.18 -4.40 -4.15
CA GLN A 75 0.95 -5.21 -4.15
C GLN A 75 -0.29 -4.36 -3.86
N GLN A 76 -0.18 -3.39 -2.94
CA GLN A 76 -1.27 -2.46 -2.62
C GLN A 76 -1.62 -1.55 -3.80
N ASP A 77 -0.65 -1.23 -4.68
CA ASP A 77 -0.91 -0.44 -5.90
C ASP A 77 -1.70 -1.21 -6.97
N LEU A 78 -1.89 -2.51 -6.82
CA LEU A 78 -2.64 -3.31 -7.80
C LEU A 78 -4.16 -3.18 -7.64
N SER A 79 -4.66 -2.79 -6.46
CA SER A 79 -6.10 -2.76 -6.18
C SER A 79 -6.42 -1.78 -5.05
N ASP A 80 -7.53 -1.06 -5.21
CA ASP A 80 -8.06 -0.17 -4.17
C ASP A 80 -9.02 -0.92 -3.22
N ALA A 81 -9.29 -2.21 -3.46
CA ALA A 81 -10.20 -3.00 -2.66
C ALA A 81 -9.63 -3.29 -1.26
N GLN A 82 -10.44 -3.07 -0.21
CA GLN A 82 -10.05 -3.30 1.17
C GLN A 82 -9.61 -4.76 1.43
N ALA A 83 -10.30 -5.73 0.82
CA ALA A 83 -9.94 -7.14 0.93
C ALA A 83 -8.55 -7.44 0.37
N ASP A 84 -8.18 -6.84 -0.75
CA ASP A 84 -6.86 -7.00 -1.38
C ASP A 84 -5.76 -6.31 -0.55
N ARG A 85 -6.06 -5.17 0.05
CA ARG A 85 -5.18 -4.48 0.99
C ARG A 85 -4.88 -5.36 2.22
N ILE A 86 -5.90 -5.96 2.80
CA ILE A 86 -5.76 -6.89 3.94
C ILE A 86 -4.92 -8.10 3.51
N ALA A 87 -5.21 -8.71 2.36
CA ALA A 87 -4.43 -9.85 1.84
C ALA A 87 -2.95 -9.50 1.63
N ALA A 88 -2.63 -8.31 1.14
CA ALA A 88 -1.26 -7.84 0.99
C ALA A 88 -0.53 -7.71 2.34
N LEU A 89 -1.21 -7.18 3.37
CA LEU A 89 -0.68 -7.08 4.73
C LEU A 89 -0.50 -8.45 5.40
N GLU A 90 -1.42 -9.38 5.19
CA GLU A 90 -1.28 -10.77 5.67
C GLU A 90 -0.07 -11.47 5.04
N ALA A 91 0.14 -11.26 3.73
CA ALA A 91 1.30 -11.80 3.02
C ALA A 91 2.61 -11.20 3.55
N HIS A 92 2.63 -9.89 3.81
CA HIS A 92 3.78 -9.21 4.41
C HIS A 92 4.07 -9.78 5.81
N LEU A 93 3.09 -9.85 6.69
CA LEU A 93 3.22 -10.43 8.03
C LEU A 93 3.77 -11.87 7.96
N GLY A 94 3.28 -12.67 7.02
CA GLY A 94 3.76 -14.03 6.79
C GLY A 94 5.25 -14.08 6.44
N ARG A 95 5.74 -13.15 5.59
CA ARG A 95 7.17 -13.03 5.26
C ARG A 95 8.00 -12.63 6.48
N ILE A 96 7.53 -11.68 7.28
CA ILE A 96 8.23 -11.21 8.49
C ILE A 96 8.29 -12.31 9.57
N LYS A 97 7.20 -13.05 9.79
CA LYS A 97 7.19 -14.19 10.73
C LYS A 97 8.20 -15.28 10.33
N ARG A 98 8.35 -15.55 9.03
CA ARG A 98 9.38 -16.48 8.54
C ARG A 98 10.80 -15.97 8.80
N LEU A 99 11.02 -14.65 8.62
CA LEU A 99 12.30 -14.01 8.90
C LEU A 99 12.64 -14.12 10.40
N GLU A 100 11.72 -13.74 11.28
CA GLU A 100 11.89 -13.84 12.73
C GLU A 100 12.18 -15.29 13.17
N ALA A 101 11.43 -16.25 12.64
CA ALA A 101 11.64 -17.66 12.95
C ALA A 101 13.04 -18.16 12.55
N LEU A 102 13.55 -17.71 11.40
CA LEU A 102 14.91 -18.03 10.95
C LEU A 102 15.97 -17.39 11.83
N VAL A 103 15.82 -16.11 12.19
CA VAL A 103 16.72 -15.40 13.11
C VAL A 103 16.77 -16.13 14.47
N LEU A 104 15.63 -16.48 15.04
CA LEU A 104 15.57 -17.20 16.31
C LEU A 104 16.21 -18.61 16.22
N LYS A 105 16.02 -19.30 15.11
CA LYS A 105 16.67 -20.60 14.86
C LYS A 105 18.18 -20.47 14.82
N VAL A 106 18.69 -19.50 14.07
CA VAL A 106 20.14 -19.23 13.94
C VAL A 106 20.76 -18.86 15.30
N ARG A 107 20.05 -18.02 16.09
CA ARG A 107 20.51 -17.66 17.45
C ARG A 107 20.56 -18.85 18.40
N ARG A 108 19.58 -19.74 18.36
CA ARG A 108 19.59 -20.96 19.17
C ARG A 108 20.76 -21.89 18.83
N LEU A 109 21.24 -21.85 17.61
CA LEU A 109 22.42 -22.59 17.18
C LEU A 109 23.76 -21.88 17.53
N GLY A 110 23.71 -20.71 18.18
CA GLY A 110 24.89 -19.94 18.59
C GLY A 110 25.45 -19.01 17.52
N PHE A 111 24.74 -18.84 16.40
CA PHE A 111 25.13 -17.97 15.29
C PHE A 111 24.25 -16.68 15.22
N GLY A 112 24.58 -15.79 14.29
CA GLY A 112 23.84 -14.54 14.09
C GLY A 112 24.03 -13.53 15.23
N TYR A 113 23.27 -12.44 15.15
CA TYR A 113 23.40 -11.31 16.08
C TYR A 113 22.15 -11.15 16.95
N SER A 114 22.35 -10.83 18.24
CA SER A 114 21.23 -10.56 19.16
C SER A 114 20.39 -9.33 18.74
N ILE A 115 21.00 -8.37 18.04
CA ILE A 115 20.31 -7.20 17.50
C ILE A 115 19.24 -7.59 16.48
N ASP A 116 19.45 -8.64 15.70
CA ASP A 116 18.46 -9.13 14.72
C ASP A 116 17.22 -9.70 15.41
N VAL A 117 17.36 -10.31 16.59
CA VAL A 117 16.22 -10.82 17.36
C VAL A 117 15.27 -9.68 17.74
N GLY A 118 15.82 -8.59 18.29
CA GLY A 118 15.01 -7.42 18.64
C GLY A 118 14.42 -6.73 17.41
N ALA A 119 15.20 -6.59 16.33
CA ALA A 119 14.77 -5.96 15.10
C ALA A 119 13.61 -6.74 14.46
N THR A 120 13.70 -8.04 14.32
CA THR A 120 12.65 -8.86 13.69
C THR A 120 11.39 -8.95 14.54
N ALA A 121 11.50 -8.94 15.86
CA ALA A 121 10.35 -8.81 16.76
C ALA A 121 9.62 -7.46 16.53
N TYR A 122 10.35 -6.36 16.37
CA TYR A 122 9.78 -5.06 16.03
C TYR A 122 9.06 -5.10 14.66
N TYR A 123 9.71 -5.63 13.62
CA TYR A 123 9.09 -5.74 12.29
C TYR A 123 7.79 -6.56 12.30
N ARG A 124 7.75 -7.61 13.09
CA ARG A 124 6.52 -8.41 13.25
C ARG A 124 5.41 -7.60 13.93
N LEU A 125 5.70 -6.92 15.03
CA LEU A 125 4.72 -6.07 15.73
C LEU A 125 4.21 -4.93 14.85
N GLU A 126 5.07 -4.31 14.06
CA GLU A 126 4.68 -3.28 13.08
C GLU A 126 3.71 -3.85 12.03
N ALA A 127 4.04 -5.01 11.46
CA ALA A 127 3.17 -5.66 10.47
C ALA A 127 1.82 -6.12 11.07
N GLU A 128 1.80 -6.58 12.31
CA GLU A 128 0.57 -6.91 13.06
C GLU A 128 -0.29 -5.67 13.29
N LEU A 129 0.32 -4.55 13.68
CA LEU A 129 -0.37 -3.28 13.89
C LEU A 129 -1.03 -2.79 12.59
N TRP A 130 -0.30 -2.76 11.47
CA TRP A 130 -0.86 -2.35 10.18
C TRP A 130 -2.03 -3.24 9.73
N LEU A 131 -1.94 -4.53 10.00
CA LEU A 131 -3.04 -5.46 9.68
C LEU A 131 -4.25 -5.23 10.57
N GLU A 132 -4.05 -4.98 11.87
CA GLU A 132 -5.12 -4.64 12.81
C GLU A 132 -5.83 -3.35 12.39
N GLU A 133 -5.09 -2.28 12.08
CA GLU A 133 -5.62 -1.01 11.61
C GLU A 133 -6.43 -1.17 10.30
N ALA A 134 -5.92 -1.96 9.35
CA ALA A 134 -6.62 -2.21 8.10
C ALA A 134 -7.93 -2.98 8.27
N ARG A 135 -8.00 -3.87 9.26
CA ARG A 135 -9.22 -4.62 9.59
C ARG A 135 -10.25 -3.80 10.35
N ALA A 136 -9.82 -2.78 11.09
CA ALA A 136 -10.69 -1.89 11.85
C ALA A 136 -11.34 -0.78 11.00
N GLY A 137 -10.71 -0.39 9.90
CA GLY A 137 -11.15 0.67 8.99
C GLY A 137 -11.83 0.18 7.77
#